data_7bb7445df88ee6b2b4db02615db23401
#
_entry.id   7bb7445df88ee6b2b4db02615db23401
#
_cell.length_a   1.000
_cell.length_b   1.000
_cell.length_c   1.000
_cell.angle_alpha   90.00
_cell.angle_beta   90.00
_cell.angle_gamma   90.00
#
_symmetry.space_group_name_H-M   'P 1'
#
loop_
_entity.id
_entity.type
_entity.pdbx_description
1 polymer ?
#
loop_
_entity_poly.entity_id
_entity_poly.type
_entity_poly.pdbx_seq_one_letter_code
_entity_poly.pdbx_strand_id
1 'polypeptide(L)'
;MTRLFTLVVTIVMLAGCISIDVEINDDLDLPEVTPIQTVAQYVEDFNNADLDALNEGSASPFFWLMGDEKNVYDKYGDSVDFVRLRSKGWSYSKINSLELIYEDDKTAMVYMNFSRYNSSNEAILTAGVNYLLVNNAYKWKIKGGFAPNKVTVGKD
;
A
#
# COMPACT_ATOMS: atom_id res chain seq x y z
N MET A 1 77.20 40.19 -22.17
CA MET A 1 77.32 39.03 -21.27
C MET A 1 75.97 38.85 -20.54
N THR A 2 75.08 38.04 -21.11
CA THR A 2 73.73 37.85 -20.64
C THR A 2 73.68 36.47 -19.99
N ARG A 3 73.48 36.44 -18.68
CA ARG A 3 73.30 35.16 -17.91
C ARG A 3 71.88 34.72 -17.98
N LEU A 4 71.67 33.57 -18.57
CA LEU A 4 70.37 32.90 -18.63
C LEU A 4 70.13 32.12 -17.32
N PHE A 5 69.14 32.53 -16.56
CA PHE A 5 68.70 31.84 -15.35
C PHE A 5 67.66 30.80 -15.77
N THR A 6 68.04 29.53 -15.68
CA THR A 6 67.10 28.43 -15.88
C THR A 6 66.34 28.15 -14.61
N LEU A 7 65.04 28.46 -14.61
CA LEU A 7 64.13 28.16 -13.51
C LEU A 7 63.61 26.72 -13.67
N VAL A 8 64.08 25.83 -12.79
CA VAL A 8 63.53 24.46 -12.71
C VAL A 8 62.32 24.50 -11.79
N VAL A 9 61.12 24.34 -12.39
CA VAL A 9 59.86 24.19 -11.62
C VAL A 9 59.65 22.70 -11.36
N THR A 10 59.86 22.28 -10.11
CA THR A 10 59.55 20.93 -9.67
C THR A 10 58.05 20.88 -9.30
N ILE A 11 57.25 20.26 -10.16
CA ILE A 11 55.86 19.97 -9.85
C ILE A 11 55.78 18.74 -8.97
N VAL A 12 55.52 18.93 -7.68
CA VAL A 12 55.20 17.83 -6.75
C VAL A 12 53.74 17.48 -6.95
N MET A 13 53.44 16.37 -7.61
CA MET A 13 52.12 15.78 -7.68
C MET A 13 51.84 15.09 -6.35
N LEU A 14 51.15 15.79 -5.45
CA LEU A 14 50.48 15.18 -4.29
C LEU A 14 49.21 14.48 -4.75
N ALA A 15 49.32 13.17 -4.98
CA ALA A 15 48.14 12.31 -5.11
C ALA A 15 47.48 12.19 -3.74
N GLY A 16 46.64 13.14 -3.37
CA GLY A 16 45.73 13.02 -2.26
C GLY A 16 44.56 12.14 -2.69
N CYS A 17 44.48 10.93 -2.14
CA CYS A 17 43.22 10.17 -2.18
C CYS A 17 42.18 10.96 -1.41
N ILE A 18 41.27 11.64 -2.10
CA ILE A 18 40.06 12.20 -1.50
C ILE A 18 39.15 11.00 -1.34
N SER A 19 39.07 10.44 -0.14
CA SER A 19 37.98 9.55 0.26
C SER A 19 36.75 10.42 0.38
N ILE A 20 35.87 10.35 -0.59
CA ILE A 20 34.52 10.93 -0.45
C ILE A 20 33.74 9.92 0.37
N ASP A 21 33.67 10.14 1.69
CA ASP A 21 32.65 9.49 2.53
C ASP A 21 31.30 10.06 2.10
N VAL A 22 30.60 9.33 1.23
CA VAL A 22 29.20 9.59 0.96
C VAL A 22 28.45 9.07 2.16
N GLU A 23 28.16 9.94 3.13
CA GLU A 23 27.10 9.69 4.09
C GLU A 23 25.79 9.57 3.29
N ILE A 24 25.38 8.34 3.02
CA ILE A 24 24.04 8.07 2.54
C ILE A 24 23.14 8.32 3.78
N ASN A 25 22.59 9.53 3.86
CA ASN A 25 21.46 9.77 4.75
C ASN A 25 20.32 8.91 4.22
N ASP A 26 20.06 7.78 4.89
CA ASP A 26 18.91 6.89 4.65
C ASP A 26 17.56 7.54 5.04
N ASP A 27 17.56 8.80 5.45
CA ASP A 27 16.36 9.64 5.58
C ASP A 27 15.97 10.23 4.21
N LEU A 28 15.70 9.37 3.23
CA LEU A 28 14.77 9.72 2.18
C LEU A 28 13.41 9.83 2.88
N ASP A 29 13.05 11.07 3.17
CA ASP A 29 11.74 11.48 3.70
C ASP A 29 10.69 11.22 2.59
N LEU A 30 10.46 9.92 2.31
CA LEU A 30 9.37 9.51 1.43
C LEU A 30 8.09 9.90 2.15
N PRO A 31 7.16 10.61 1.50
CA PRO A 31 5.92 11.00 2.14
C PRO A 31 5.26 9.74 2.71
N GLU A 32 4.99 9.78 4.01
CA GLU A 32 4.35 8.67 4.72
C GLU A 32 3.00 8.38 4.07
N VAL A 33 2.81 7.14 3.60
CA VAL A 33 1.55 6.71 3.00
C VAL A 33 0.48 6.70 4.08
N THR A 34 -0.56 7.49 3.93
CA THR A 34 -1.64 7.62 4.93
C THR A 34 -2.56 6.39 4.94
N PRO A 35 -3.33 6.15 6.05
CA PRO A 35 -4.33 5.09 6.09
C PRO A 35 -5.36 5.17 4.95
N ILE A 36 -5.79 6.38 4.57
CA ILE A 36 -6.70 6.60 3.43
C ILE A 36 -6.06 6.15 2.11
N GLN A 37 -4.80 6.51 1.87
CA GLN A 37 -4.08 6.10 0.67
C GLN A 37 -3.87 4.58 0.61
N THR A 38 -3.64 3.94 1.77
CA THR A 38 -3.53 2.48 1.87
C THR A 38 -4.84 1.79 1.44
N VAL A 39 -6.00 2.30 1.88
CA VAL A 39 -7.30 1.74 1.47
C VAL A 39 -7.61 2.05 0.00
N ALA A 40 -7.21 3.22 -0.50
CA ALA A 40 -7.36 3.54 -1.93
C ALA A 40 -6.52 2.58 -2.81
N GLN A 41 -5.26 2.35 -2.46
CA GLN A 41 -4.38 1.41 -3.15
C GLN A 41 -4.93 -0.02 -3.13
N TYR A 42 -5.47 -0.46 -1.99
CA TYR A 42 -6.12 -1.76 -1.88
C TYR A 42 -7.23 -1.95 -2.93
N VAL A 43 -8.03 -0.93 -3.23
CA VAL A 43 -9.10 -1.03 -4.24
C VAL A 43 -8.51 -1.12 -5.65
N GLU A 44 -7.40 -0.46 -5.93
CA GLU A 44 -6.69 -0.58 -7.22
C GLU A 44 -6.11 -2.00 -7.38
N ASP A 45 -5.44 -2.53 -6.37
CA ASP A 45 -4.88 -3.89 -6.36
C ASP A 45 -6.00 -4.94 -6.50
N PHE A 46 -7.13 -4.71 -5.82
CA PHE A 46 -8.30 -5.56 -5.92
C PHE A 46 -8.88 -5.57 -7.34
N ASN A 47 -9.00 -4.41 -7.99
CA ASN A 47 -9.49 -4.29 -9.37
C ASN A 47 -8.56 -5.01 -10.37
N ASN A 48 -7.26 -4.98 -10.12
CA ASN A 48 -6.25 -5.69 -10.91
C ASN A 48 -6.21 -7.20 -10.59
N ALA A 49 -6.93 -7.65 -9.55
CA ALA A 49 -6.85 -9.00 -8.99
C ALA A 49 -5.41 -9.41 -8.62
N ASP A 50 -4.60 -8.44 -8.18
CA ASP A 50 -3.20 -8.62 -7.78
C ASP A 50 -3.13 -9.17 -6.34
N LEU A 51 -3.10 -10.50 -6.23
CA LEU A 51 -3.05 -11.18 -4.93
C LEU A 51 -1.76 -10.91 -4.16
N ASP A 52 -0.65 -10.69 -4.83
CA ASP A 52 0.64 -10.44 -4.19
C ASP A 52 0.64 -9.05 -3.56
N ALA A 53 0.21 -8.02 -4.31
CA ALA A 53 0.05 -6.66 -3.79
C ALA A 53 -0.98 -6.61 -2.63
N LEU A 54 -2.12 -7.28 -2.76
CA LEU A 54 -3.14 -7.38 -1.71
C LEU A 54 -2.61 -8.06 -0.43
N ASN A 55 -1.81 -9.12 -0.57
CA ASN A 55 -1.17 -9.78 0.57
C ASN A 55 -0.11 -8.88 1.22
N GLU A 56 0.66 -8.14 0.42
CA GLU A 56 1.66 -7.20 0.93
C GLU A 56 1.01 -6.01 1.64
N GLY A 57 -0.07 -5.45 1.11
CA GLY A 57 -0.84 -4.34 1.68
C GLY A 57 -1.66 -4.74 2.92
N SER A 58 -1.72 -6.03 3.25
CA SER A 58 -2.48 -6.54 4.40
C SER A 58 -1.57 -7.14 5.47
N ALA A 59 -2.04 -7.13 6.72
CA ALA A 59 -1.34 -7.71 7.86
C ALA A 59 -1.86 -9.11 8.18
N SER A 60 -0.95 -10.04 8.51
CA SER A 60 -1.28 -11.40 8.98
C SER A 60 -1.46 -11.45 10.51
N PRO A 61 -2.35 -12.30 11.02
CA PRO A 61 -3.49 -12.87 10.32
C PRO A 61 -4.47 -11.77 9.91
N PHE A 62 -5.20 -12.01 8.81
CA PHE A 62 -6.23 -11.10 8.30
C PHE A 62 -7.62 -11.55 8.76
N PHE A 63 -8.56 -10.63 8.98
CA PHE A 63 -9.92 -11.02 9.36
C PHE A 63 -11.01 -10.26 8.62
N TRP A 64 -12.16 -10.93 8.44
CA TRP A 64 -13.42 -10.32 8.09
C TRP A 64 -14.46 -10.55 9.18
N LEU A 65 -15.18 -9.49 9.54
CA LEU A 65 -16.46 -9.56 10.24
C LEU A 65 -17.56 -9.14 9.26
N MET A 66 -18.33 -10.10 8.78
CA MET A 66 -19.42 -9.89 7.81
C MET A 66 -20.76 -10.22 8.47
N GLY A 67 -21.54 -9.18 8.79
CA GLY A 67 -22.71 -9.36 9.63
C GLY A 67 -22.31 -9.83 11.02
N ASP A 68 -22.72 -11.03 11.41
CA ASP A 68 -22.39 -11.72 12.67
C ASP A 68 -21.29 -12.80 12.51
N GLU A 69 -20.85 -13.05 11.29
CA GLU A 69 -19.82 -14.05 10.99
C GLU A 69 -18.42 -13.47 11.09
N LYS A 70 -17.56 -14.14 11.87
CA LYS A 70 -16.14 -13.84 11.97
C LYS A 70 -15.31 -14.90 11.24
N ASN A 71 -14.54 -14.47 10.24
CA ASN A 71 -13.61 -15.29 9.51
C ASN A 71 -12.19 -14.77 9.71
N VAL A 72 -11.24 -15.67 9.99
CA VAL A 72 -9.81 -15.36 10.16
C VAL A 72 -9.03 -16.19 9.15
N TYR A 73 -8.09 -15.53 8.47
CA TYR A 73 -7.25 -16.10 7.42
C TYR A 73 -5.78 -15.84 7.73
N ASP A 74 -4.90 -16.75 7.31
CA ASP A 74 -3.46 -16.54 7.49
C ASP A 74 -2.97 -15.32 6.72
N LYS A 75 -3.52 -15.08 5.53
CA LYS A 75 -3.26 -13.90 4.68
C LYS A 75 -4.52 -13.47 3.94
N TYR A 76 -4.55 -12.25 3.43
CA TYR A 76 -5.69 -11.70 2.69
C TYR A 76 -6.13 -12.60 1.52
N GLY A 77 -5.19 -13.06 0.69
CA GLY A 77 -5.49 -13.89 -0.50
C GLY A 77 -6.26 -15.15 -0.20
N ASP A 78 -6.20 -15.66 1.04
CA ASP A 78 -7.00 -16.82 1.45
C ASP A 78 -8.48 -16.47 1.64
N SER A 79 -8.82 -15.17 1.75
CA SER A 79 -10.19 -14.69 1.91
C SER A 79 -10.91 -14.40 0.60
N VAL A 80 -10.19 -14.27 -0.53
CA VAL A 80 -10.76 -13.80 -1.80
C VAL A 80 -10.79 -14.88 -2.86
N ASP A 81 -11.83 -14.86 -3.70
CA ASP A 81 -11.95 -15.70 -4.91
C ASP A 81 -12.41 -14.83 -6.09
N PHE A 82 -11.46 -14.35 -6.87
CA PHE A 82 -11.74 -13.49 -8.03
C PHE A 82 -12.45 -14.22 -9.18
N VAL A 83 -12.24 -15.56 -9.32
CA VAL A 83 -12.95 -16.34 -10.33
C VAL A 83 -14.44 -16.36 -10.01
N ARG A 84 -14.78 -16.63 -8.75
CA ARG A 84 -16.15 -16.63 -8.28
C ARG A 84 -16.78 -15.24 -8.28
N LEU A 85 -16.04 -14.18 -7.91
CA LEU A 85 -16.53 -12.81 -8.03
C LEU A 85 -16.91 -12.45 -9.47
N ARG A 86 -16.04 -12.76 -10.42
CA ARG A 86 -16.31 -12.53 -11.85
C ARG A 86 -17.49 -13.34 -12.35
N SER A 87 -17.66 -14.60 -11.92
CA SER A 87 -18.82 -15.42 -12.28
C SER A 87 -20.15 -14.88 -11.75
N LYS A 88 -20.10 -14.11 -10.63
CA LYS A 88 -21.24 -13.36 -10.08
C LYS A 88 -21.44 -11.97 -10.72
N GLY A 89 -20.71 -11.65 -11.79
CA GLY A 89 -20.86 -10.43 -12.59
C GLY A 89 -19.94 -9.28 -12.19
N TRP A 90 -19.06 -9.43 -11.21
CA TRP A 90 -18.11 -8.36 -10.86
C TRP A 90 -17.08 -8.16 -11.97
N SER A 91 -16.87 -6.92 -12.37
CA SER A 91 -15.85 -6.48 -13.32
C SER A 91 -14.83 -5.57 -12.63
N TYR A 92 -15.31 -4.57 -11.90
CA TYR A 92 -14.47 -3.64 -11.13
C TYR A 92 -15.25 -2.98 -10.00
N SER A 93 -14.54 -2.29 -9.12
CA SER A 93 -15.08 -1.51 -8.01
C SER A 93 -14.66 -0.04 -8.12
N LYS A 94 -15.52 0.88 -7.66
CA LYS A 94 -15.18 2.29 -7.50
C LYS A 94 -15.43 2.73 -6.07
N ILE A 95 -14.51 3.52 -5.53
CA ILE A 95 -14.68 4.23 -4.27
C ILE A 95 -15.64 5.38 -4.50
N ASN A 96 -16.70 5.45 -3.69
CA ASN A 96 -17.62 6.58 -3.67
C ASN A 96 -17.16 7.63 -2.65
N SER A 97 -16.69 7.16 -1.48
CA SER A 97 -16.07 8.01 -0.43
C SER A 97 -15.14 7.21 0.46
N LEU A 98 -14.13 7.90 1.00
CA LEU A 98 -13.25 7.44 2.08
C LEU A 98 -13.33 8.45 3.22
N GLU A 99 -13.38 7.95 4.44
CA GLU A 99 -13.40 8.77 5.67
C GLU A 99 -12.47 8.15 6.71
N LEU A 100 -11.54 8.94 7.23
CA LEU A 100 -10.70 8.55 8.35
C LEU A 100 -11.52 8.71 9.63
N ILE A 101 -11.86 7.59 10.27
CA ILE A 101 -12.68 7.56 11.49
C ILE A 101 -11.82 7.73 12.74
N TYR A 102 -10.63 7.13 12.72
CA TYR A 102 -9.69 7.14 13.82
C TYR A 102 -8.26 6.91 13.32
N GLU A 103 -7.29 7.53 13.99
CA GLU A 103 -5.86 7.29 13.77
C GLU A 103 -5.06 7.60 15.03
N ASP A 104 -4.12 6.72 15.36
CA ASP A 104 -3.00 6.96 16.28
C ASP A 104 -1.70 6.38 15.67
N ASP A 105 -0.61 6.39 16.42
CA ASP A 105 0.70 5.94 15.94
C ASP A 105 0.73 4.46 15.48
N LYS A 106 -0.21 3.64 15.90
CA LYS A 106 -0.23 2.18 15.74
C LYS A 106 -1.43 1.65 14.98
N THR A 107 -2.56 2.34 15.05
CA THR A 107 -3.83 1.86 14.52
C THR A 107 -4.61 2.97 13.84
N ALA A 108 -5.36 2.60 12.80
CA ALA A 108 -6.31 3.51 12.17
C ALA A 108 -7.58 2.76 11.76
N MET A 109 -8.66 3.51 11.62
CA MET A 109 -9.91 3.01 11.06
C MET A 109 -10.35 3.92 9.93
N VAL A 110 -10.58 3.32 8.75
CA VAL A 110 -11.06 4.03 7.55
C VAL A 110 -12.40 3.42 7.12
N TYR A 111 -13.41 4.27 7.02
CA TYR A 111 -14.66 3.90 6.38
C TYR A 111 -14.57 4.11 4.88
N MET A 112 -14.99 3.11 4.12
CA MET A 112 -15.10 3.17 2.66
C MET A 112 -16.54 2.89 2.24
N ASN A 113 -17.14 3.81 1.49
CA ASN A 113 -18.30 3.51 0.67
C ASN A 113 -17.84 3.23 -0.77
N PHE A 114 -18.32 2.14 -1.35
CA PHE A 114 -17.91 1.72 -2.69
C PHE A 114 -19.07 1.09 -3.46
N SER A 115 -18.93 1.06 -4.78
CA SER A 115 -19.83 0.35 -5.68
C SER A 115 -19.07 -0.64 -6.54
N ARG A 116 -19.67 -1.82 -6.74
CA ARG A 116 -19.21 -2.83 -7.71
C ARG A 116 -20.00 -2.70 -8.99
N TYR A 117 -19.31 -2.91 -10.10
CA TYR A 117 -19.88 -2.79 -11.45
C TYR A 117 -19.65 -4.07 -12.22
N ASN A 118 -20.61 -4.37 -13.11
CA ASN A 118 -20.46 -5.41 -14.12
C ASN A 118 -19.73 -4.88 -15.37
N SER A 119 -19.54 -5.74 -16.37
CA SER A 119 -18.89 -5.38 -17.66
C SER A 119 -19.71 -4.39 -18.51
N SER A 120 -20.99 -4.23 -18.22
CA SER A 120 -21.88 -3.23 -18.87
C SER A 120 -21.88 -1.88 -18.14
N ASN A 121 -21.01 -1.68 -17.15
CA ASN A 121 -20.95 -0.49 -16.27
C ASN A 121 -22.23 -0.26 -15.43
N GLU A 122 -22.97 -1.31 -15.15
CA GLU A 122 -24.11 -1.26 -14.25
C GLU A 122 -23.67 -1.56 -12.83
N ALA A 123 -24.12 -0.76 -11.85
CA ALA A 123 -23.82 -1.00 -10.44
C ALA A 123 -24.61 -2.23 -9.94
N ILE A 124 -23.89 -3.26 -9.51
CA ILE A 124 -24.47 -4.51 -9.00
C ILE A 124 -24.51 -4.59 -7.47
N LEU A 125 -23.73 -3.71 -6.79
CA LEU A 125 -23.67 -3.60 -5.34
C LEU A 125 -23.18 -2.21 -4.96
N THR A 126 -23.77 -1.60 -3.94
CA THR A 126 -23.20 -0.47 -3.19
C THR A 126 -23.22 -0.81 -1.72
N ALA A 127 -22.10 -0.63 -1.03
CA ALA A 127 -21.96 -0.96 0.38
C ALA A 127 -20.89 -0.11 1.06
N GLY A 128 -20.93 -0.10 2.41
CA GLY A 128 -19.89 0.48 3.26
C GLY A 128 -19.09 -0.63 3.95
N VAL A 129 -17.81 -0.39 4.16
CA VAL A 129 -16.89 -1.25 4.91
C VAL A 129 -16.03 -0.37 5.81
N ASN A 130 -15.86 -0.78 7.07
CA ASN A 130 -14.87 -0.19 7.96
C ASN A 130 -13.62 -1.07 7.92
N TYR A 131 -12.50 -0.51 7.47
CA TYR A 131 -11.20 -1.17 7.53
C TYR A 131 -10.45 -0.79 8.79
N LEU A 132 -9.91 -1.80 9.47
CA LEU A 132 -8.95 -1.62 10.56
C LEU A 132 -7.53 -1.77 9.98
N LEU A 133 -6.69 -0.76 10.24
CA LEU A 133 -5.30 -0.75 9.82
C LEU A 133 -4.37 -0.79 11.03
N VAL A 134 -3.19 -1.34 10.80
CA VAL A 134 -2.09 -1.32 11.77
C VAL A 134 -0.84 -0.75 11.11
N ASN A 135 -0.11 0.10 11.86
CA ASN A 135 1.17 0.64 11.44
C ASN A 135 2.29 -0.30 11.90
N ASN A 136 3.03 -0.85 10.93
CA ASN A 136 4.21 -1.67 11.19
C ASN A 136 5.41 -1.03 10.52
N ALA A 137 6.29 -0.45 11.32
CA ALA A 137 7.52 0.20 10.86
C ALA A 137 7.28 1.23 9.73
N TYR A 138 6.42 2.22 10.00
CA TYR A 138 6.07 3.32 9.08
C TYR A 138 5.27 2.92 7.83
N LYS A 139 4.72 1.70 7.81
CA LYS A 139 3.87 1.22 6.72
C LYS A 139 2.51 0.78 7.26
N TRP A 140 1.45 1.45 6.83
CA TRP A 140 0.09 1.05 7.11
C TRP A 140 -0.27 -0.22 6.36
N LYS A 141 -0.90 -1.18 7.06
CA LYS A 141 -1.41 -2.42 6.48
C LYS A 141 -2.83 -2.69 6.96
N ILE A 142 -3.67 -3.18 6.07
CA ILE A 142 -5.04 -3.54 6.42
C ILE A 142 -5.03 -4.83 7.23
N LYS A 143 -5.47 -4.76 8.48
CA LYS A 143 -5.55 -5.91 9.40
C LYS A 143 -6.83 -6.70 9.24
N GLY A 144 -7.90 -6.03 8.83
CA GLY A 144 -9.20 -6.64 8.61
C GLY A 144 -10.28 -5.63 8.32
N GLY A 145 -11.52 -6.09 8.22
CA GLY A 145 -12.65 -5.22 7.94
C GLY A 145 -13.96 -5.71 8.54
N PHE A 146 -14.87 -4.73 8.72
CA PHE A 146 -16.26 -4.93 9.15
C PHE A 146 -17.14 -4.57 7.96
N ALA A 147 -17.89 -5.54 7.45
CA ALA A 147 -18.76 -5.38 6.30
C ALA A 147 -20.16 -5.91 6.58
N PRO A 148 -21.20 -5.37 5.92
CA PRO A 148 -22.50 -6.02 5.90
C PRO A 148 -22.40 -7.44 5.31
N ASN A 149 -23.27 -8.34 5.76
CA ASN A 149 -23.32 -9.74 5.29
C ASN A 149 -23.52 -9.91 3.77
N LYS A 150 -24.03 -8.88 3.10
CA LYS A 150 -24.20 -8.86 1.63
C LYS A 150 -22.93 -8.56 0.86
N VAL A 151 -21.86 -8.13 1.53
CA VAL A 151 -20.55 -7.89 0.91
C VAL A 151 -19.76 -9.17 0.98
N THR A 152 -19.42 -9.73 -0.17
CA THR A 152 -18.59 -10.93 -0.28
C THR A 152 -17.32 -10.63 -1.07
N VAL A 153 -16.24 -11.33 -0.78
CA VAL A 153 -15.00 -11.31 -1.55
C VAL A 153 -14.80 -12.60 -2.36
N GLY A 154 -15.90 -13.35 -2.53
CA GLY A 154 -15.96 -14.55 -3.36
C GLY A 154 -15.88 -15.88 -2.62
N LYS A 155 -15.42 -15.89 -1.37
CA LYS A 155 -15.40 -17.08 -0.50
C LYS A 155 -16.52 -17.00 0.53
N ASP A 156 -17.68 -17.51 0.18
CA ASP A 156 -18.88 -17.69 0.99
C ASP A 156 -19.52 -19.04 0.70
#